data_c08b3025a99a1e4152bb07eb9e70f225
#
_entry.id   c08b3025a99a1e4152bb07eb9e70f225
#
_cell.length_a   1.000
_cell.length_b   1.000
_cell.length_c   1.000
_cell.angle_alpha   90.00
_cell.angle_beta   90.00
_cell.angle_gamma   90.00
#
_symmetry.space_group_name_H-M   'P 1'
#
loop_
_entity.id
_entity.type
_entity.pdbx_description
1 polymer ?
#
loop_
_entity_poly.entity_id
_entity_poly.type
_entity_poly.pdbx_seq_one_letter_code
_entity_poly.pdbx_strand_id
1 'polypeptide(L)'
;RQALAAPTKTETAADTATQGALIVEGHMQPFGLYSQLWEYRDQPVVLDDLDRLYADPDCVRLLKPLCNTLREKRLHWLTNLTMTDGALPPTFTTTSNVILIANEWKSLNPNVRALEDRAIILHFCPSNEEVHRKVAQWFDDQEVYHFLGKLLPAIPAVSMRHYCKGSQLRRAGFGDWRNSLLQMIISDHRVACVMSVLYDPELHSEQQRVERFAATTGASRATYFRIKAKLTGAL
;
A
#
# COMPACT_ATOMS: atom_id res chain seq x y z
N ARG A 1 19.05 -18.73 23.98
CA ARG A 1 18.94 -18.94 22.50
C ARG A 1 17.58 -19.58 22.24
N GLN A 2 16.56 -18.77 22.07
CA GLN A 2 15.28 -19.19 21.49
C GLN A 2 15.31 -18.74 20.02
N ALA A 3 15.27 -19.72 19.13
CA ALA A 3 15.13 -19.51 17.70
C ALA A 3 13.73 -18.92 17.43
N LEU A 4 13.68 -17.73 16.82
CA LEU A 4 12.44 -17.26 16.21
C LEU A 4 12.11 -18.23 15.07
N ALA A 5 11.01 -18.97 15.23
CA ALA A 5 10.41 -19.72 14.16
C ALA A 5 9.92 -18.73 13.09
N ALA A 6 10.41 -18.87 11.87
CA ALA A 6 9.87 -18.20 10.71
C ALA A 6 8.39 -18.61 10.53
N PRO A 7 7.50 -17.72 10.05
CA PRO A 7 6.15 -18.11 9.69
C PRO A 7 6.23 -19.04 8.49
N THR A 8 6.11 -20.34 8.73
CA THR A 8 5.83 -21.34 7.71
C THR A 8 4.34 -21.36 7.49
N LYS A 9 3.92 -20.96 6.33
CA LYS A 9 2.95 -21.55 5.43
C LYS A 9 2.40 -20.48 4.52
N THR A 10 2.74 -20.59 3.25
CA THR A 10 1.88 -20.16 2.16
C THR A 10 0.51 -20.76 2.40
N GLU A 11 -0.47 -19.93 2.79
CA GLU A 11 -1.87 -20.34 2.75
C GLU A 11 -2.17 -20.69 1.30
N THR A 12 -2.50 -21.94 1.07
CA THR A 12 -2.82 -22.43 -0.26
C THR A 12 -4.18 -21.87 -0.69
N ALA A 13 -4.38 -21.70 -2.00
CA ALA A 13 -5.64 -21.24 -2.58
C ALA A 13 -6.89 -22.00 -2.06
N ALA A 14 -6.72 -23.22 -1.53
CA ALA A 14 -7.76 -24.03 -0.89
C ALA A 14 -8.31 -23.39 0.40
N ASP A 15 -7.48 -22.69 1.18
CA ASP A 15 -7.92 -22.04 2.43
C ASP A 15 -8.76 -20.78 2.14
N THR A 16 -8.54 -20.13 0.98
CA THR A 16 -9.30 -18.95 0.57
C THR A 16 -10.70 -19.33 0.06
N ALA A 17 -10.87 -20.52 -0.53
CA ALA A 17 -12.17 -21.04 -0.97
C ALA A 17 -13.17 -21.21 0.18
N THR A 18 -12.68 -21.48 1.37
CA THR A 18 -13.51 -21.64 2.58
C THR A 18 -14.09 -20.29 3.04
N GLN A 19 -13.54 -19.16 2.60
CA GLN A 19 -14.00 -17.81 2.93
C GLN A 19 -14.93 -17.18 1.86
N GLY A 20 -15.21 -17.88 0.77
CA GLY A 20 -16.19 -17.44 -0.24
C GLY A 20 -15.73 -16.31 -1.15
N ALA A 21 -14.43 -16.06 -1.30
CA ALA A 21 -13.87 -15.11 -2.26
C ALA A 21 -12.51 -15.59 -2.79
N LEU A 22 -12.21 -15.34 -4.07
CA LEU A 22 -10.88 -15.49 -4.63
C LEU A 22 -10.11 -14.18 -4.41
N ILE A 23 -9.01 -14.23 -3.68
CA ILE A 23 -8.09 -13.10 -3.50
C ILE A 23 -6.78 -13.46 -4.19
N VAL A 24 -6.35 -12.62 -5.14
CA VAL A 24 -5.13 -12.80 -5.91
C VAL A 24 -4.22 -11.61 -5.66
N GLU A 25 -3.02 -11.87 -5.16
CA GLU A 25 -1.99 -10.88 -4.85
C GLU A 25 -0.66 -11.24 -5.52
N GLY A 26 0.17 -10.25 -5.84
CA GLY A 26 1.51 -10.43 -6.35
C GLY A 26 1.58 -10.72 -7.85
N HIS A 27 2.29 -11.77 -8.29
CA HIS A 27 2.54 -12.05 -9.71
C HIS A 27 1.75 -13.28 -10.19
N MET A 28 0.99 -13.11 -11.26
CA MET A 28 0.25 -14.20 -11.91
C MET A 28 0.40 -14.14 -13.43
N GLN A 29 0.58 -15.30 -14.04
CA GLN A 29 0.52 -15.45 -15.50
C GLN A 29 -0.93 -15.47 -15.98
N PRO A 30 -1.22 -14.98 -17.22
CA PRO A 30 -2.59 -14.93 -17.74
C PRO A 30 -3.34 -16.26 -17.68
N PHE A 31 -2.65 -17.35 -18.00
CA PHE A 31 -3.22 -18.70 -17.95
C PHE A 31 -3.52 -19.13 -16.50
N GLY A 32 -2.67 -18.79 -15.56
CA GLY A 32 -2.91 -19.04 -14.14
C GLY A 32 -4.16 -18.30 -13.66
N LEU A 33 -4.35 -17.04 -14.07
CA LEU A 33 -5.57 -16.29 -13.78
C LEU A 33 -6.81 -16.99 -14.34
N TYR A 34 -6.77 -17.44 -15.60
CA TYR A 34 -7.88 -18.14 -16.21
C TYR A 34 -8.25 -19.43 -15.45
N SER A 35 -7.22 -20.19 -15.02
CA SER A 35 -7.41 -21.42 -14.22
C SER A 35 -8.06 -21.12 -12.86
N GLN A 36 -7.58 -20.10 -12.16
CA GLN A 36 -8.15 -19.70 -10.87
C GLN A 36 -9.60 -19.20 -11.02
N LEU A 37 -9.89 -18.43 -12.07
CA LEU A 37 -11.23 -17.94 -12.36
C LEU A 37 -12.21 -19.09 -12.70
N TRP A 38 -11.74 -20.20 -13.24
CA TRP A 38 -12.53 -21.41 -13.43
C TRP A 38 -12.78 -22.15 -12.10
N GLU A 39 -11.75 -22.33 -11.31
CA GLU A 39 -11.83 -23.03 -10.02
C GLU A 39 -12.78 -22.31 -9.05
N TYR A 40 -12.67 -20.97 -8.97
CA TYR A 40 -13.46 -20.10 -8.10
C TYR A 40 -14.61 -19.40 -8.84
N ARG A 41 -15.12 -19.99 -9.91
CA ARG A 41 -16.23 -19.40 -10.68
C ARG A 41 -17.44 -19.16 -9.79
N ASP A 42 -18.13 -18.06 -10.07
CA ASP A 42 -19.32 -17.61 -9.35
C ASP A 42 -19.05 -17.07 -7.93
N GLN A 43 -17.77 -17.01 -7.51
CA GLN A 43 -17.36 -16.38 -6.25
C GLN A 43 -16.87 -14.94 -6.52
N PRO A 44 -16.93 -14.04 -5.51
CA PRO A 44 -16.29 -12.74 -5.61
C PRO A 44 -14.78 -12.87 -5.87
N VAL A 45 -14.25 -12.00 -6.73
CA VAL A 45 -12.84 -12.00 -7.12
C VAL A 45 -12.22 -10.66 -6.73
N VAL A 46 -11.12 -10.69 -5.97
CA VAL A 46 -10.32 -9.52 -5.63
C VAL A 46 -8.94 -9.69 -6.25
N LEU A 47 -8.55 -8.75 -7.11
CA LEU A 47 -7.21 -8.69 -7.71
C LEU A 47 -6.49 -7.49 -7.13
N ASP A 48 -5.50 -7.75 -6.26
CA ASP A 48 -4.79 -6.73 -5.48
C ASP A 48 -3.33 -6.61 -5.93
N ASP A 49 -2.90 -5.38 -6.21
CA ASP A 49 -1.51 -5.01 -6.53
C ASP A 49 -0.89 -5.80 -7.72
N LEU A 50 -1.70 -6.09 -8.72
CA LEU A 50 -1.32 -6.85 -9.92
C LEU A 50 -0.95 -5.92 -11.09
N ASP A 51 -0.01 -4.99 -10.87
CA ASP A 51 0.35 -3.95 -11.85
C ASP A 51 0.69 -4.48 -13.25
N ARG A 52 1.35 -5.64 -13.32
CA ARG A 52 1.69 -6.30 -14.60
C ARG A 52 0.47 -6.87 -15.32
N LEU A 53 -0.60 -7.18 -14.60
CA LEU A 53 -1.82 -7.73 -15.18
C LEU A 53 -2.46 -6.75 -16.18
N TYR A 54 -2.37 -5.46 -15.90
CA TYR A 54 -2.90 -4.40 -16.76
C TYR A 54 -1.99 -4.07 -17.94
N ALA A 55 -0.71 -4.42 -17.84
CA ALA A 55 0.26 -4.25 -18.92
C ALA A 55 0.28 -5.41 -19.90
N ASP A 56 -0.15 -6.61 -19.47
CA ASP A 56 -0.20 -7.81 -20.31
C ASP A 56 -1.47 -7.84 -21.16
N PRO A 57 -1.36 -7.88 -22.51
CA PRO A 57 -2.53 -7.89 -23.39
C PRO A 57 -3.47 -9.08 -23.17
N ASP A 58 -2.95 -10.24 -22.80
CA ASP A 58 -3.76 -11.45 -22.61
C ASP A 58 -4.52 -11.40 -21.29
N CYS A 59 -3.91 -10.85 -20.23
CA CYS A 59 -4.62 -10.54 -19.00
C CYS A 59 -5.76 -9.53 -19.25
N VAL A 60 -5.48 -8.44 -19.96
CA VAL A 60 -6.51 -7.44 -20.29
C VAL A 60 -7.65 -8.04 -21.10
N ARG A 61 -7.35 -8.99 -22.02
CA ARG A 61 -8.38 -9.72 -22.79
C ARG A 61 -9.27 -10.57 -21.89
N LEU A 62 -8.77 -11.15 -20.81
CA LEU A 62 -9.56 -11.86 -19.80
C LEU A 62 -10.37 -10.90 -18.92
N LEU A 63 -9.78 -9.78 -18.50
CA LEU A 63 -10.44 -8.81 -17.64
C LEU A 63 -11.63 -8.11 -18.33
N LYS A 64 -11.56 -7.84 -19.64
CA LYS A 64 -12.64 -7.18 -20.38
C LYS A 64 -14.00 -7.90 -20.25
N PRO A 65 -14.12 -9.21 -20.54
CA PRO A 65 -15.37 -9.93 -20.33
C PRO A 65 -15.68 -10.14 -18.84
N LEU A 66 -14.67 -10.32 -17.99
CA LEU A 66 -14.84 -10.51 -16.56
C LEU A 66 -15.43 -9.27 -15.86
N CYS A 67 -15.03 -8.06 -16.29
CA CYS A 67 -15.54 -6.78 -15.79
C CYS A 67 -16.79 -6.29 -16.55
N ASN A 68 -17.42 -7.12 -17.39
CA ASN A 68 -18.63 -6.74 -18.09
C ASN A 68 -19.77 -6.47 -17.09
N THR A 69 -20.65 -5.53 -17.42
CA THR A 69 -21.84 -5.18 -16.62
C THR A 69 -22.94 -6.23 -16.64
N LEU A 70 -22.87 -7.21 -17.55
CA LEU A 70 -23.79 -8.34 -17.58
C LEU A 70 -23.62 -9.22 -16.34
N ARG A 71 -24.73 -9.76 -15.83
CA ARG A 71 -24.71 -10.69 -14.70
C ARG A 71 -23.89 -11.94 -15.01
N GLU A 72 -24.12 -12.54 -16.17
CA GLU A 72 -23.38 -13.70 -16.65
C GLU A 72 -22.30 -13.27 -17.64
N LYS A 73 -21.09 -13.67 -17.39
CA LYS A 73 -19.89 -13.29 -18.14
C LYS A 73 -19.27 -14.54 -18.73
N ARG A 74 -18.92 -14.48 -20.03
CA ARG A 74 -18.30 -15.60 -20.73
C ARG A 74 -16.82 -15.35 -20.94
N LEU A 75 -16.00 -16.25 -20.44
CA LEU A 75 -14.53 -16.21 -20.53
C LEU A 75 -14.06 -17.29 -21.51
N HIS A 76 -13.04 -16.95 -22.30
CA HIS A 76 -12.45 -17.85 -23.30
C HIS A 76 -10.95 -17.87 -23.14
N TRP A 77 -10.35 -19.07 -23.20
CA TRP A 77 -8.93 -19.27 -23.33
C TRP A 77 -8.68 -20.40 -24.31
N LEU A 78 -8.29 -20.04 -25.52
CA LEU A 78 -7.94 -21.00 -26.56
C LEU A 78 -6.41 -21.15 -26.57
N THR A 79 -5.90 -22.31 -26.22
CA THR A 79 -4.48 -22.64 -26.23
C THR A 79 -4.28 -23.99 -26.93
N ASN A 80 -3.13 -24.13 -27.61
CA ASN A 80 -2.69 -25.40 -28.18
C ASN A 80 -2.03 -26.32 -27.14
N LEU A 81 -1.90 -25.86 -25.88
CA LEU A 81 -1.40 -26.69 -24.79
C LEU A 81 -2.45 -27.77 -24.48
N THR A 82 -2.11 -29.01 -24.76
CA THR A 82 -2.90 -30.16 -24.31
C THR A 82 -2.82 -30.20 -22.79
N MET A 83 -3.90 -29.89 -22.13
CA MET A 83 -4.03 -30.02 -20.68
C MET A 83 -4.02 -31.50 -20.36
N THR A 84 -2.98 -31.93 -19.64
CA THR A 84 -2.70 -33.34 -19.32
C THR A 84 -3.81 -34.03 -18.54
N ASP A 85 -4.75 -33.28 -17.95
CA ASP A 85 -5.83 -33.83 -17.10
C ASP A 85 -7.25 -33.42 -17.47
N GLY A 86 -7.49 -32.78 -18.61
CA GLY A 86 -8.87 -32.51 -19.12
C GLY A 86 -9.77 -31.61 -18.24
N ALA A 87 -9.23 -31.04 -17.16
CA ALA A 87 -10.02 -30.41 -16.11
C ALA A 87 -10.42 -28.94 -16.42
N LEU A 88 -9.67 -28.26 -17.30
CA LEU A 88 -9.91 -26.83 -17.58
C LEU A 88 -10.59 -26.63 -18.95
N PRO A 89 -11.85 -26.18 -19.01
CA PRO A 89 -12.52 -25.99 -20.28
C PRO A 89 -11.97 -24.75 -21.01
N PRO A 90 -11.95 -24.74 -22.36
CA PRO A 90 -11.51 -23.58 -23.14
C PRO A 90 -12.47 -22.38 -23.04
N THR A 91 -13.64 -22.60 -22.49
CA THR A 91 -14.70 -21.60 -22.32
C THR A 91 -15.55 -21.94 -21.11
N PHE A 92 -15.84 -20.95 -20.28
CA PHE A 92 -16.82 -21.09 -19.22
C PHE A 92 -17.58 -19.78 -18.97
N THR A 93 -18.67 -19.85 -18.23
CA THR A 93 -19.43 -18.70 -17.74
C THR A 93 -19.24 -18.52 -16.25
N THR A 94 -19.33 -17.27 -15.81
CA THR A 94 -19.26 -16.92 -14.38
C THR A 94 -20.15 -15.72 -14.06
N THR A 95 -20.67 -15.69 -12.86
CA THR A 95 -21.41 -14.55 -12.27
C THR A 95 -20.58 -13.73 -11.31
N SER A 96 -19.27 -14.00 -11.20
CA SER A 96 -18.34 -13.35 -10.26
C SER A 96 -18.39 -11.83 -10.32
N ASN A 97 -18.50 -11.19 -9.17
CA ASN A 97 -18.21 -9.77 -9.01
C ASN A 97 -16.70 -9.57 -8.83
N VAL A 98 -16.15 -8.51 -9.42
CA VAL A 98 -14.71 -8.28 -9.44
C VAL A 98 -14.37 -6.96 -8.80
N ILE A 99 -13.37 -6.97 -7.93
CA ILE A 99 -12.75 -5.79 -7.34
C ILE A 99 -11.30 -5.76 -7.81
N LEU A 100 -10.91 -4.66 -8.45
CA LEU A 100 -9.53 -4.41 -8.85
C LEU A 100 -8.95 -3.35 -7.91
N ILE A 101 -7.83 -3.64 -7.27
CA ILE A 101 -7.13 -2.72 -6.37
C ILE A 101 -5.78 -2.39 -7.01
N ALA A 102 -5.46 -1.11 -7.16
CA ALA A 102 -4.20 -0.65 -7.71
C ALA A 102 -3.74 0.62 -7.01
N ASN A 103 -2.42 0.73 -6.78
CA ASN A 103 -1.81 1.92 -6.17
C ASN A 103 -1.82 3.11 -7.13
N GLU A 104 -1.57 2.85 -8.42
CA GLU A 104 -1.63 3.85 -9.48
C GLU A 104 -2.40 3.28 -10.66
N TRP A 105 -3.49 3.95 -11.02
CA TRP A 105 -4.22 3.63 -12.24
C TRP A 105 -3.79 4.58 -13.34
N LYS A 106 -2.86 4.15 -14.19
CA LYS A 106 -2.43 4.93 -15.36
C LYS A 106 -3.00 4.32 -16.64
N SER A 107 -3.97 5.00 -17.20
CA SER A 107 -4.57 4.64 -18.49
C SER A 107 -3.64 4.97 -19.67
N LEU A 108 -2.43 4.40 -19.69
CA LEU A 108 -1.49 4.54 -20.82
C LEU A 108 -1.84 3.61 -21.99
N ASN A 109 -2.67 2.61 -21.76
CA ASN A 109 -3.06 1.62 -22.76
C ASN A 109 -4.54 1.80 -23.12
N PRO A 110 -4.91 1.96 -24.42
CA PRO A 110 -6.32 2.02 -24.83
C PRO A 110 -7.17 0.84 -24.36
N ASN A 111 -6.53 -0.31 -24.13
CA ASN A 111 -7.22 -1.49 -23.59
C ASN A 111 -7.65 -1.32 -22.13
N VAL A 112 -6.93 -0.54 -21.34
CA VAL A 112 -7.26 -0.24 -19.94
C VAL A 112 -8.46 0.69 -19.86
N ARG A 113 -8.60 1.65 -20.77
CA ARG A 113 -9.82 2.49 -20.91
C ARG A 113 -11.09 1.66 -21.06
N ALA A 114 -11.00 0.54 -21.76
CA ALA A 114 -12.15 -0.35 -21.91
C ALA A 114 -12.57 -1.05 -20.61
N LEU A 115 -11.69 -1.12 -19.60
CA LEU A 115 -12.03 -1.56 -18.25
C LEU A 115 -12.67 -0.42 -17.46
N GLU A 116 -12.14 0.81 -17.60
CA GLU A 116 -12.71 2.02 -16.96
C GLU A 116 -14.18 2.22 -17.35
N ASP A 117 -14.51 2.07 -18.65
CA ASP A 117 -15.88 2.19 -19.14
C ASP A 117 -16.87 1.14 -18.56
N ARG A 118 -16.34 0.06 -17.99
CA ARG A 118 -17.12 -1.06 -17.43
C ARG A 118 -17.13 -1.11 -15.91
N ALA A 119 -16.26 -0.35 -15.26
CA ALA A 119 -16.05 -0.39 -13.83
C ALA A 119 -16.58 0.88 -13.15
N ILE A 120 -16.92 0.75 -11.87
CA ILE A 120 -17.09 1.90 -10.98
C ILE A 120 -15.72 2.20 -10.37
N ILE A 121 -15.15 3.36 -10.70
CA ILE A 121 -13.86 3.76 -10.19
C ILE A 121 -14.04 4.49 -8.86
N LEU A 122 -13.42 3.97 -7.82
CA LEU A 122 -13.40 4.56 -6.49
C LEU A 122 -11.99 5.06 -6.17
N HIS A 123 -11.84 6.37 -6.01
CA HIS A 123 -10.58 6.97 -5.57
C HIS A 123 -10.53 6.97 -4.04
N PHE A 124 -9.66 6.14 -3.48
CA PHE A 124 -9.46 6.06 -2.04
C PHE A 124 -8.24 6.90 -1.63
N CYS A 125 -8.48 8.15 -1.24
CA CYS A 125 -7.47 9.12 -0.84
C CYS A 125 -7.79 9.65 0.56
N PRO A 126 -7.59 8.86 1.64
CA PRO A 126 -7.89 9.29 2.99
C PRO A 126 -6.98 10.45 3.42
N SER A 127 -7.53 11.40 4.17
CA SER A 127 -6.75 12.46 4.79
C SER A 127 -5.82 11.91 5.88
N ASN A 128 -4.81 12.70 6.27
CA ASN A 128 -3.90 12.31 7.36
C ASN A 128 -4.66 12.03 8.66
N GLU A 129 -5.70 12.80 8.96
CA GLU A 129 -6.54 12.66 10.15
C GLU A 129 -7.37 11.36 10.10
N GLU A 130 -7.90 10.99 8.93
CA GLU A 130 -8.62 9.73 8.75
C GLU A 130 -7.73 8.52 8.94
N VAL A 131 -6.51 8.56 8.36
CA VAL A 131 -5.50 7.52 8.58
C VAL A 131 -5.16 7.43 10.06
N HIS A 132 -4.87 8.56 10.72
CA HIS A 132 -4.54 8.60 12.14
C HIS A 132 -5.65 8.02 13.01
N ARG A 133 -6.90 8.41 12.78
CA ARG A 133 -8.09 7.90 13.49
C ARG A 133 -8.25 6.39 13.28
N LYS A 134 -8.00 5.89 12.07
CA LYS A 134 -8.09 4.46 11.78
C LYS A 134 -7.01 3.67 12.48
N VAL A 135 -5.78 4.19 12.51
CA VAL A 135 -4.64 3.58 13.21
C VAL A 135 -4.89 3.45 14.70
N ALA A 136 -5.57 4.41 15.35
CA ALA A 136 -5.93 4.37 16.76
C ALA A 136 -6.69 3.10 17.19
N GLN A 137 -7.34 2.40 16.25
CA GLN A 137 -8.17 1.23 16.54
C GLN A 137 -7.35 -0.04 16.84
N TRP A 138 -6.09 -0.10 16.42
CA TRP A 138 -5.28 -1.32 16.48
C TRP A 138 -3.80 -1.11 16.83
N PHE A 139 -3.35 0.14 16.90
CA PHE A 139 -1.94 0.45 17.08
C PHE A 139 -1.61 0.78 18.55
N ASP A 140 -0.69 0.01 19.13
CA ASP A 140 -0.42 0.05 20.57
C ASP A 140 0.70 1.03 20.97
N ASP A 141 1.62 1.40 20.05
CA ASP A 141 2.75 2.26 20.37
C ASP A 141 2.33 3.73 20.49
N GLN A 142 1.91 4.12 21.69
CA GLN A 142 1.36 5.44 21.97
C GLN A 142 2.38 6.57 21.74
N GLU A 143 3.68 6.32 21.93
CA GLU A 143 4.71 7.34 21.70
C GLU A 143 4.80 7.70 20.21
N VAL A 144 4.85 6.71 19.34
CA VAL A 144 4.84 6.91 17.88
C VAL A 144 3.51 7.51 17.43
N TYR A 145 2.41 7.03 17.98
CA TYR A 145 1.07 7.53 17.66
C TYR A 145 0.95 9.03 17.95
N HIS A 146 1.27 9.45 19.18
CA HIS A 146 1.20 10.86 19.57
C HIS A 146 2.22 11.73 18.83
N PHE A 147 3.42 11.20 18.54
CA PHE A 147 4.42 11.92 17.76
C PHE A 147 3.90 12.25 16.36
N LEU A 148 3.41 11.27 15.62
CA LEU A 148 2.84 11.50 14.28
C LEU A 148 1.57 12.35 14.34
N GLY A 149 0.72 12.17 15.35
CA GLY A 149 -0.50 12.97 15.53
C GLY A 149 -0.24 14.47 15.63
N LYS A 150 0.84 14.89 16.31
CA LYS A 150 1.25 16.30 16.40
C LYS A 150 1.72 16.88 15.07
N LEU A 151 2.11 16.03 14.12
CA LEU A 151 2.72 16.43 12.86
C LEU A 151 1.76 16.41 11.67
N LEU A 152 0.55 15.87 11.84
CA LEU A 152 -0.40 15.68 10.73
C LEU A 152 -0.62 16.92 9.85
N PRO A 153 -0.75 18.14 10.39
CA PRO A 153 -0.93 19.33 9.56
C PRO A 153 0.30 19.72 8.73
N ALA A 154 1.49 19.27 9.15
CA ALA A 154 2.77 19.70 8.58
C ALA A 154 3.42 18.65 7.69
N ILE A 155 2.93 17.41 7.67
CA ILE A 155 3.45 16.33 6.83
C ILE A 155 2.59 16.13 5.58
N PRO A 156 3.21 15.84 4.41
CA PRO A 156 2.48 15.76 3.15
C PRO A 156 1.49 14.59 3.11
N ALA A 157 1.90 13.43 3.59
CA ALA A 157 1.06 12.24 3.66
C ALA A 157 1.58 11.25 4.72
N VAL A 158 0.66 10.73 5.53
CA VAL A 158 0.96 9.64 6.46
C VAL A 158 0.25 8.37 5.99
N SER A 159 0.89 7.22 6.17
CA SER A 159 0.29 5.91 5.91
C SER A 159 0.36 5.04 7.17
N MET A 160 -0.48 4.02 7.26
CA MET A 160 -0.43 3.04 8.35
C MET A 160 0.96 2.40 8.50
N ARG A 161 1.68 2.20 7.38
CA ARG A 161 3.05 1.67 7.38
C ARG A 161 4.04 2.57 8.11
N HIS A 162 3.83 3.88 8.15
CA HIS A 162 4.71 4.81 8.88
C HIS A 162 4.63 4.59 10.39
N TYR A 163 3.45 4.30 10.94
CA TYR A 163 3.28 3.95 12.36
C TYR A 163 4.02 2.65 12.70
N CYS A 164 3.85 1.61 11.88
CA CYS A 164 4.56 0.34 12.08
C CYS A 164 6.08 0.52 12.01
N LYS A 165 6.60 1.26 11.02
CA LYS A 165 8.04 1.54 10.89
C LYS A 165 8.57 2.35 12.07
N GLY A 166 7.83 3.37 12.54
CA GLY A 166 8.20 4.14 13.72
C GLY A 166 8.34 3.24 14.96
N SER A 167 7.37 2.36 15.18
CA SER A 167 7.42 1.40 16.29
C SER A 167 8.59 0.41 16.15
N GLN A 168 8.87 -0.07 14.94
CA GLN A 168 10.03 -0.94 14.69
C GLN A 168 11.35 -0.25 14.98
N LEU A 169 11.54 0.99 14.51
CA LEU A 169 12.74 1.79 14.79
C LEU A 169 12.93 2.00 16.29
N ARG A 170 11.87 2.38 17.00
CA ARG A 170 11.91 2.60 18.45
C ARG A 170 12.25 1.33 19.23
N ARG A 171 11.59 0.21 18.90
CA ARG A 171 11.85 -1.10 19.53
C ARG A 171 13.24 -1.64 19.25
N ALA A 172 13.82 -1.30 18.10
CA ALA A 172 15.21 -1.66 17.75
C ALA A 172 16.25 -0.78 18.45
N GLY A 173 15.84 0.19 19.29
CA GLY A 173 16.74 1.04 20.03
C GLY A 173 17.43 2.14 19.22
N PHE A 174 16.86 2.53 18.08
CA PHE A 174 17.37 3.66 17.30
C PHE A 174 17.13 4.96 18.08
N GLY A 175 18.21 5.57 18.59
CA GLY A 175 18.14 6.78 19.42
C GLY A 175 17.49 7.96 18.70
N ASP A 176 17.70 8.09 17.39
CA ASP A 176 17.08 9.13 16.55
C ASP A 176 15.95 8.58 15.65
N TRP A 177 15.10 7.72 16.21
CA TRP A 177 14.00 7.10 15.47
C TRP A 177 13.02 8.12 14.89
N ARG A 178 12.83 9.27 15.54
CA ARG A 178 11.92 10.34 15.08
C ARG A 178 12.39 10.94 13.78
N ASN A 179 13.67 11.31 13.69
CA ASN A 179 14.25 11.84 12.47
C ASN A 179 14.27 10.79 11.35
N SER A 180 14.66 9.56 11.68
CA SER A 180 14.66 8.44 10.73
C SER A 180 13.28 8.19 10.15
N LEU A 181 12.23 8.24 10.98
CA LEU A 181 10.85 8.10 10.53
C LEU A 181 10.42 9.27 9.63
N LEU A 182 10.73 10.50 10.03
CA LEU A 182 10.36 11.68 9.25
C LEU A 182 11.06 11.73 7.89
N GLN A 183 12.29 11.23 7.77
CA GLN A 183 12.98 11.11 6.49
C GLN A 183 12.30 10.13 5.51
N MET A 184 11.50 9.19 6.00
CA MET A 184 10.69 8.32 5.14
C MET A 184 9.42 9.01 4.62
N ILE A 185 8.97 10.07 5.29
CA ILE A 185 7.73 10.79 5.00
C ILE A 185 8.02 12.08 4.20
N ILE A 186 9.15 12.74 4.53
CA ILE A 186 9.51 14.06 4.03
C ILE A 186 10.78 13.94 3.20
N SER A 187 10.71 14.31 1.93
CA SER A 187 11.84 14.22 1.00
C SER A 187 13.00 15.16 1.34
N ASP A 188 12.72 16.32 1.95
CA ASP A 188 13.77 17.26 2.38
C ASP A 188 14.29 16.85 3.76
N HIS A 189 15.48 16.27 3.79
CA HIS A 189 16.20 15.86 4.99
C HIS A 189 16.31 16.96 6.05
N ARG A 190 16.52 18.22 5.64
CA ARG A 190 16.66 19.36 6.59
C ARG A 190 15.33 19.69 7.22
N VAL A 191 14.25 19.63 6.46
CA VAL A 191 12.88 19.82 6.97
C VAL A 191 12.54 18.70 7.96
N ALA A 192 12.79 17.44 7.59
CA ALA A 192 12.57 16.30 8.46
C ALA A 192 13.33 16.44 9.80
N CYS A 193 14.61 16.87 9.75
CA CYS A 193 15.43 17.08 10.93
C CYS A 193 14.90 18.24 11.80
N VAL A 194 14.48 19.37 11.21
CA VAL A 194 13.88 20.47 12.00
C VAL A 194 12.62 20.00 12.70
N MET A 195 11.74 19.27 12.01
CA MET A 195 10.52 18.72 12.63
C MET A 195 10.85 17.74 13.75
N SER A 196 11.84 16.86 13.55
CA SER A 196 12.28 15.92 14.59
C SER A 196 12.71 16.64 15.86
N VAL A 197 13.61 17.63 15.75
CA VAL A 197 14.13 18.36 16.94
C VAL A 197 13.09 19.30 17.59
N LEU A 198 12.12 19.80 16.85
CA LEU A 198 11.03 20.61 17.40
C LEU A 198 10.11 19.82 18.34
N TYR A 199 9.88 18.55 18.01
CA TYR A 199 8.97 17.68 18.75
C TYR A 199 9.69 16.62 19.58
N ASP A 200 11.02 16.74 19.74
CA ASP A 200 11.80 15.89 20.64
C ASP A 200 11.60 16.34 22.08
N PRO A 201 11.02 15.50 22.96
CA PRO A 201 10.78 15.86 24.35
C PRO A 201 12.08 16.00 25.18
N GLU A 202 13.21 15.49 24.70
CA GLU A 202 14.50 15.58 25.39
C GLU A 202 15.20 16.93 25.14
N LEU A 203 14.77 17.67 24.12
CA LEU A 203 15.37 18.97 23.75
C LEU A 203 14.56 20.12 24.34
N HIS A 204 14.99 20.61 25.51
CA HIS A 204 14.25 21.62 26.28
C HIS A 204 14.54 23.06 25.84
N SER A 205 15.64 23.31 25.13
CA SER A 205 16.02 24.67 24.70
C SER A 205 16.20 24.78 23.20
N GLU A 206 15.98 25.99 22.68
CA GLU A 206 16.21 26.30 21.26
C GLU A 206 17.68 26.10 20.86
N GLN A 207 18.60 26.37 21.79
CA GLN A 207 20.02 26.15 21.53
C GLN A 207 20.30 24.66 21.31
N GLN A 208 19.80 23.77 22.16
CA GLN A 208 19.95 22.32 22.02
C GLN A 208 19.38 21.82 20.66
N ARG A 209 18.23 22.35 20.24
CA ARG A 209 17.62 22.01 18.96
C ARG A 209 18.48 22.43 17.77
N VAL A 210 19.04 23.65 17.82
CA VAL A 210 19.94 24.16 16.77
C VAL A 210 21.24 23.34 16.72
N GLU A 211 21.82 23.01 17.87
CA GLU A 211 23.04 22.19 17.94
C GLU A 211 22.80 20.77 17.38
N ARG A 212 21.70 20.14 17.76
CA ARG A 212 21.32 18.83 17.22
C ARG A 212 21.09 18.89 15.71
N PHE A 213 20.36 19.91 15.22
CA PHE A 213 20.14 20.13 13.79
C PHE A 213 21.47 20.32 13.03
N ALA A 214 22.36 21.16 13.54
CA ALA A 214 23.65 21.39 12.91
C ALA A 214 24.52 20.13 12.89
N ALA A 215 24.57 19.38 13.97
CA ALA A 215 25.29 18.11 14.07
C ALA A 215 24.75 17.06 13.07
N THR A 216 23.43 16.99 12.92
CA THR A 216 22.80 16.00 12.03
C THR A 216 22.87 16.37 10.56
N THR A 217 22.74 17.66 10.21
CA THR A 217 22.60 18.09 8.82
C THR A 217 23.81 18.80 8.24
N GLY A 218 24.76 19.22 9.06
CA GLY A 218 25.86 20.10 8.68
C GLY A 218 25.44 21.52 8.31
N ALA A 219 24.16 21.87 8.48
CA ALA A 219 23.61 23.15 8.05
C ALA A 219 23.69 24.22 9.16
N SER A 220 23.67 25.49 8.75
CA SER A 220 23.83 26.62 9.65
C SER A 220 22.57 26.87 10.52
N ARG A 221 22.80 27.57 11.67
CA ARG A 221 21.73 28.09 12.53
C ARG A 221 20.69 28.92 11.74
N ALA A 222 21.14 29.73 10.78
CA ALA A 222 20.23 30.52 9.96
C ALA A 222 19.30 29.66 9.10
N THR A 223 19.79 28.53 8.58
CA THR A 223 18.98 27.55 7.86
C THR A 223 17.90 26.93 8.75
N TYR A 224 18.25 26.57 9.97
CA TYR A 224 17.28 26.06 10.96
C TYR A 224 16.12 27.03 11.17
N PHE A 225 16.40 28.29 11.50
CA PHE A 225 15.36 29.28 11.76
C PHE A 225 14.50 29.59 10.53
N ARG A 226 15.10 29.60 9.34
CA ARG A 226 14.35 29.80 8.09
C ARG A 226 13.35 28.65 7.85
N ILE A 227 13.75 27.40 8.07
CA ILE A 227 12.86 26.25 7.94
C ILE A 227 11.79 26.28 9.04
N LYS A 228 12.20 26.51 10.28
CA LYS A 228 11.29 26.61 11.42
C LYS A 228 10.19 27.65 11.17
N ALA A 229 10.56 28.86 10.73
CA ALA A 229 9.59 29.93 10.43
C ALA A 229 8.56 29.51 9.37
N LYS A 230 8.99 28.78 8.34
CA LYS A 230 8.06 28.23 7.33
C LYS A 230 7.09 27.18 7.92
N LEU A 231 7.58 26.30 8.78
CA LEU A 231 6.77 25.26 9.41
C LEU A 231 5.78 25.87 10.42
N THR A 232 6.21 26.83 11.24
CA THR A 232 5.33 27.46 12.25
C THR A 232 4.38 28.49 11.66
N GLY A 233 4.64 29.02 10.47
CA GLY A 233 3.72 29.88 9.74
C GLY A 233 2.68 29.10 8.91
N ALA A 234 2.83 27.78 8.82
CA ALA A 234 1.90 26.86 8.16
C ALA A 234 1.00 26.10 9.17
N LEU A 235 1.28 26.22 10.46
CA LEU A 235 0.51 25.70 11.58
C LEU A 235 -0.39 26.79 12.15
#